data_785eea429b0f5672d24548f9102f3b22
#
_entry.id   785eea429b0f5672d24548f9102f3b22
#
_cell.length_a   1.000
_cell.length_b   1.000
_cell.length_c   1.000
_cell.angle_alpha   90.00
_cell.angle_beta   90.00
_cell.angle_gamma   90.00
#
_symmetry.space_group_name_H-M   'P 1'
#
loop_
_entity.id
_entity.type
_entity.pdbx_description
1 polymer ?
#
loop_
_entity_poly.entity_id
_entity_poly.type
_entity_poly.pdbx_seq_one_letter_code
_entity_poly.pdbx_strand_id
1 'polypeptide(L)'
;LRMKWKKPLPDLTAGLSYGDRFFDDKLGVMLAGSFLSTSRGKESRLYYQPGTSHNGIEYRNYSSEQTRIGVHAKLDYSLNDNHKLTWYNGYMDMSEAEVRDGEDEKERAVRMRWNHQYIINSTLKGEHLFLSGGALRLNWSAVLSKAFSETPDNAEIYLLGSHVSTTDAAKRRWEHNSDKDKAGYVDLAYKLKLDGGAVLDFSAGGMYRDKKRDSFFNEYTFNSATGSKNPQYINKDWFNFDEIQFVPRPYGNIGDPLNYDATEKIGAGYGMVKYTLKEWELIAGVRVEHTNQGYVLKFPRDVDPEGNQDYTDVLPSFHAKYGIHRNANLRFSYARAINRPSFFEIVPYSIINEDYKEKGNPDLKHTVADNIDLRYEFF
;
A
#
# COMPACT_ATOMS: atom_id res chain seq x y z
N LEU A 1 -17.77 13.01 -14.32
CA LEU A 1 -18.56 12.07 -13.47
C LEU A 1 -20.04 12.29 -13.63
N ARG A 2 -20.81 11.22 -13.56
CA ARG A 2 -22.27 11.23 -13.73
C ARG A 2 -22.94 10.39 -12.67
N MET A 3 -23.81 10.99 -11.87
CA MET A 3 -24.68 10.29 -10.93
C MET A 3 -25.94 9.81 -11.64
N LYS A 4 -26.32 8.55 -11.45
CA LYS A 4 -27.57 7.98 -11.96
C LYS A 4 -27.98 6.77 -11.13
N TRP A 5 -29.29 6.53 -11.02
CA TRP A 5 -29.82 5.30 -10.44
C TRP A 5 -29.45 4.10 -11.32
N LYS A 6 -28.98 3.04 -10.69
CA LYS A 6 -28.60 1.79 -11.36
C LYS A 6 -29.00 0.60 -10.48
N LYS A 7 -29.68 -0.37 -11.06
CA LYS A 7 -29.88 -1.66 -10.39
C LYS A 7 -28.53 -2.40 -10.42
N PRO A 8 -27.97 -2.82 -9.26
CA PRO A 8 -26.72 -3.53 -9.25
C PRO A 8 -26.85 -4.89 -9.94
N LEU A 9 -25.81 -5.30 -10.62
CA LEU A 9 -25.66 -6.67 -11.10
C LEU A 9 -25.31 -7.59 -9.91
N PRO A 10 -25.64 -8.89 -9.98
CA PRO A 10 -25.15 -9.85 -9.00
C PRO A 10 -23.63 -9.82 -8.91
N ASP A 11 -23.11 -10.06 -7.70
CA ASP A 11 -21.68 -10.24 -7.50
C ASP A 11 -21.19 -11.44 -8.32
N LEU A 12 -20.05 -11.27 -8.97
CA LEU A 12 -19.43 -12.32 -9.78
C LEU A 12 -17.99 -12.52 -9.34
N THR A 13 -17.64 -13.77 -9.06
CA THR A 13 -16.26 -14.19 -8.85
C THR A 13 -15.97 -15.33 -9.81
N ALA A 14 -14.91 -15.19 -10.59
CA ALA A 14 -14.42 -16.22 -11.50
C ALA A 14 -12.91 -16.40 -11.34
N GLY A 15 -12.45 -17.63 -11.45
CA GLY A 15 -11.04 -17.96 -11.40
C GLY A 15 -10.73 -19.17 -12.27
N LEU A 16 -9.58 -19.11 -12.93
CA LEU A 16 -9.04 -20.22 -13.72
C LEU A 16 -7.56 -20.37 -13.39
N SER A 17 -7.12 -21.60 -13.20
CA SER A 17 -5.72 -21.90 -13.03
C SER A 17 -5.35 -23.14 -13.82
N TYR A 18 -4.13 -23.11 -14.36
CA TYR A 18 -3.49 -24.23 -15.03
C TYR A 18 -2.09 -24.39 -14.47
N GLY A 19 -1.68 -25.61 -14.22
CA GLY A 19 -0.32 -25.92 -13.79
C GLY A 19 0.07 -27.30 -14.23
N ASP A 20 1.28 -27.42 -14.78
CA ASP A 20 1.83 -28.69 -15.24
C ASP A 20 3.36 -28.67 -15.18
N ARG A 21 3.96 -29.86 -15.32
CA ARG A 21 5.39 -30.05 -15.39
C ARG A 21 5.76 -30.76 -16.69
N PHE A 22 6.88 -30.33 -17.26
CA PHE A 22 7.38 -30.79 -18.56
C PHE A 22 8.85 -31.21 -18.46
N PHE A 23 9.34 -31.96 -19.44
CA PHE A 23 10.75 -32.36 -19.55
C PHE A 23 11.25 -33.13 -18.31
N ASP A 24 10.62 -34.27 -18.02
CA ASP A 24 10.92 -35.08 -16.84
C ASP A 24 10.89 -34.24 -15.53
N ASP A 25 9.80 -33.49 -15.34
CA ASP A 25 9.56 -32.65 -14.20
C ASP A 25 10.54 -31.47 -13.99
N LYS A 26 11.39 -31.18 -14.97
CA LYS A 26 12.37 -30.09 -14.87
C LYS A 26 11.76 -28.70 -15.02
N LEU A 27 10.76 -28.55 -15.90
CA LEU A 27 10.08 -27.29 -16.14
C LEU A 27 8.68 -27.32 -15.54
N GLY A 28 8.44 -26.51 -14.49
CA GLY A 28 7.11 -26.24 -13.97
C GLY A 28 6.54 -24.95 -14.58
N VAL A 29 5.29 -25.01 -15.02
CA VAL A 29 4.52 -23.89 -15.56
C VAL A 29 3.24 -23.75 -14.74
N MET A 30 2.93 -22.54 -14.28
CA MET A 30 1.67 -22.21 -13.62
C MET A 30 1.14 -20.90 -14.20
N LEU A 31 -0.12 -20.91 -14.60
CA LEU A 31 -0.88 -19.73 -15.02
C LEU A 31 -2.15 -19.68 -14.19
N ALA A 32 -2.50 -18.49 -13.69
CA ALA A 32 -3.75 -18.28 -12.97
C ALA A 32 -4.34 -16.91 -13.32
N GLY A 33 -5.66 -16.87 -13.45
CA GLY A 33 -6.42 -15.65 -13.65
C GLY A 33 -7.60 -15.61 -12.69
N SER A 34 -7.92 -14.42 -12.19
CA SER A 34 -9.07 -14.16 -11.33
C SER A 34 -9.78 -12.88 -11.76
N PHE A 35 -11.08 -12.90 -11.63
CA PHE A 35 -11.96 -11.76 -11.85
C PHE A 35 -12.96 -11.67 -10.70
N LEU A 36 -13.14 -10.46 -10.19
CA LEU A 36 -14.15 -10.15 -9.19
C LEU A 36 -14.89 -8.89 -9.63
N SER A 37 -16.21 -8.92 -9.58
CA SER A 37 -17.07 -7.74 -9.71
C SER A 37 -18.08 -7.76 -8.58
N THR A 38 -18.13 -6.67 -7.80
CA THR A 38 -19.02 -6.54 -6.64
C THR A 38 -19.66 -5.17 -6.60
N SER A 39 -20.93 -5.13 -6.14
CA SER A 39 -21.63 -3.90 -5.83
C SER A 39 -21.99 -3.87 -4.36
N ARG A 40 -21.78 -2.73 -3.70
CA ARG A 40 -22.07 -2.57 -2.26
C ARG A 40 -22.86 -1.30 -2.02
N GLY A 41 -23.85 -1.41 -1.14
CA GLY A 41 -24.55 -0.29 -0.54
C GLY A 41 -24.27 -0.25 0.97
N LYS A 42 -24.09 0.94 1.52
CA LYS A 42 -23.84 1.15 2.94
C LYS A 42 -24.53 2.43 3.40
N GLU A 43 -25.23 2.35 4.53
CA GLU A 43 -25.76 3.50 5.24
C GLU A 43 -24.90 3.77 6.49
N SER A 44 -24.58 5.03 6.77
CA SER A 44 -23.87 5.43 7.97
C SER A 44 -24.41 6.76 8.49
N ARG A 45 -24.11 7.05 9.77
CA ARG A 45 -24.46 8.31 10.43
C ARG A 45 -23.19 8.92 10.98
N LEU A 46 -22.96 10.17 10.64
CA LEU A 46 -21.89 10.96 11.22
C LEU A 46 -22.49 11.93 12.26
N TYR A 47 -21.95 11.92 13.47
CA TYR A 47 -22.38 12.79 14.56
C TYR A 47 -21.38 13.92 14.68
N TYR A 48 -21.83 15.16 14.44
CA TYR A 48 -21.00 16.35 14.63
C TYR A 48 -20.97 16.77 16.10
N GLN A 49 -19.80 17.23 16.54
CA GLN A 49 -19.67 17.75 17.89
C GLN A 49 -20.40 19.10 18.03
N PRO A 50 -21.04 19.36 19.18
CA PRO A 50 -21.66 20.68 19.48
C PRO A 50 -20.63 21.78 19.37
N GLY A 51 -20.99 22.89 18.71
CA GLY A 51 -20.12 24.07 18.55
C GLY A 51 -19.30 24.11 17.25
N THR A 52 -19.43 23.12 16.39
CA THR A 52 -18.95 23.17 14.99
C THR A 52 -19.99 23.88 14.11
N SER A 53 -19.60 24.27 12.89
CA SER A 53 -20.52 24.86 11.90
C SER A 53 -21.66 23.91 11.49
N HIS A 54 -21.49 22.62 11.72
CA HIS A 54 -22.50 21.57 11.51
C HIS A 54 -22.96 21.06 12.88
N ASN A 55 -24.25 21.18 13.16
CA ASN A 55 -24.87 20.61 14.35
C ASN A 55 -25.83 19.52 13.91
N GLY A 56 -25.76 18.36 14.55
CA GLY A 56 -26.72 17.28 14.31
C GLY A 56 -26.13 16.02 13.75
N ILE A 57 -26.90 15.33 12.95
CA ILE A 57 -26.55 14.03 12.37
C ILE A 57 -26.59 14.17 10.85
N GLU A 58 -25.49 13.83 10.20
CA GLU A 58 -25.47 13.63 8.75
C GLU A 58 -25.73 12.15 8.43
N TYR A 59 -26.69 11.90 7.56
CA TYR A 59 -27.01 10.58 7.02
C TYR A 59 -26.24 10.41 5.73
N ARG A 60 -25.37 9.39 5.67
CA ARG A 60 -24.51 9.09 4.51
C ARG A 60 -24.89 7.77 3.87
N ASN A 61 -25.28 7.82 2.62
CA ASN A 61 -25.53 6.66 1.78
C ASN A 61 -24.38 6.47 0.80
N TYR A 62 -23.77 5.28 0.84
CA TYR A 62 -22.69 4.92 -0.07
C TYR A 62 -23.18 3.88 -1.05
N SER A 63 -22.78 4.04 -2.29
CA SER A 63 -22.94 3.03 -3.34
C SER A 63 -21.61 2.88 -4.06
N SER A 64 -21.06 1.68 -4.09
CA SER A 64 -19.81 1.41 -4.79
C SER A 64 -19.93 0.20 -5.72
N GLU A 65 -19.23 0.28 -6.82
CA GLU A 65 -19.02 -0.83 -7.76
C GLU A 65 -17.50 -1.03 -7.90
N GLN A 66 -17.03 -2.24 -7.61
CA GLN A 66 -15.62 -2.59 -7.66
C GLN A 66 -15.38 -3.76 -8.60
N THR A 67 -14.37 -3.63 -9.44
CA THR A 67 -13.83 -4.73 -10.25
C THR A 67 -12.38 -4.99 -9.88
N ARG A 68 -11.99 -6.28 -9.85
CA ARG A 68 -10.62 -6.71 -9.66
C ARG A 68 -10.25 -7.75 -10.68
N ILE A 69 -9.06 -7.62 -11.25
CA ILE A 69 -8.46 -8.58 -12.17
C ILE A 69 -7.11 -8.97 -11.59
N GLY A 70 -6.84 -10.27 -11.53
CA GLY A 70 -5.53 -10.80 -11.16
C GLY A 70 -5.05 -11.76 -12.21
N VAL A 71 -3.79 -11.66 -12.61
CA VAL A 71 -3.12 -12.60 -13.52
C VAL A 71 -1.77 -12.96 -12.92
N HIS A 72 -1.48 -14.27 -12.84
CA HIS A 72 -0.24 -14.80 -12.31
C HIS A 72 0.37 -15.78 -13.29
N ALA A 73 1.66 -15.65 -13.52
CA ALA A 73 2.44 -16.59 -14.31
C ALA A 73 3.72 -16.96 -13.53
N LYS A 74 3.96 -18.24 -13.37
CA LYS A 74 5.17 -18.76 -12.73
C LYS A 74 5.79 -19.82 -13.61
N LEU A 75 7.09 -19.67 -13.85
CA LEU A 75 7.94 -20.67 -14.46
C LEU A 75 8.99 -21.09 -13.45
N ASP A 76 9.17 -22.35 -13.22
CA ASP A 76 10.29 -22.85 -12.44
C ASP A 76 11.05 -23.92 -13.24
N TYR A 77 12.37 -23.82 -13.23
CA TYR A 77 13.25 -24.72 -13.93
C TYR A 77 14.31 -25.31 -13.00
N SER A 78 14.28 -26.62 -12.85
CA SER A 78 15.29 -27.39 -12.12
C SER A 78 16.41 -27.79 -13.09
N LEU A 79 17.57 -27.10 -12.98
CA LEU A 79 18.75 -27.46 -13.76
C LEU A 79 19.22 -28.87 -13.36
N ASN A 80 19.15 -29.18 -12.07
CA ASN A 80 19.36 -30.47 -11.43
C ASN A 80 18.75 -30.45 -10.03
N ASP A 81 18.94 -31.47 -9.21
CA ASP A 81 18.39 -31.58 -7.85
C ASP A 81 18.86 -30.49 -6.90
N ASN A 82 20.00 -29.87 -7.22
CA ASN A 82 20.62 -28.83 -6.34
C ASN A 82 20.42 -27.42 -6.83
N HIS A 83 19.96 -27.18 -8.05
CA HIS A 83 19.89 -25.85 -8.64
C HIS A 83 18.56 -25.62 -9.32
N LYS A 84 17.83 -24.62 -8.83
CA LYS A 84 16.50 -24.24 -9.33
C LYS A 84 16.43 -22.73 -9.59
N LEU A 85 15.82 -22.38 -10.71
CA LEU A 85 15.44 -21.02 -11.05
C LEU A 85 13.92 -20.92 -11.05
N THR A 86 13.40 -19.79 -10.56
CA THR A 86 11.97 -19.50 -10.58
C THR A 86 11.76 -18.09 -11.09
N TRP A 87 10.90 -17.93 -12.08
CA TRP A 87 10.45 -16.63 -12.57
C TRP A 87 8.96 -16.49 -12.33
N TYR A 88 8.60 -15.51 -11.52
CA TYR A 88 7.22 -15.20 -11.16
C TYR A 88 6.85 -13.83 -11.70
N ASN A 89 5.66 -13.71 -12.31
CA ASN A 89 5.06 -12.47 -12.75
C ASN A 89 3.64 -12.38 -12.24
N GLY A 90 3.28 -11.22 -11.71
CA GLY A 90 1.94 -10.91 -11.24
C GLY A 90 1.47 -9.58 -11.80
N TYR A 91 0.22 -9.55 -12.23
CA TYR A 91 -0.53 -8.34 -12.55
C TYR A 91 -1.80 -8.33 -11.74
N MET A 92 -2.06 -7.23 -11.05
CA MET A 92 -3.30 -6.99 -10.33
C MET A 92 -3.82 -5.62 -10.72
N ASP A 93 -5.11 -5.55 -11.02
CA ASP A 93 -5.83 -4.34 -11.38
C ASP A 93 -7.09 -4.24 -10.53
N MET A 94 -7.39 -3.05 -10.04
CA MET A 94 -8.58 -2.76 -9.28
C MET A 94 -9.14 -1.41 -9.71
N SER A 95 -10.42 -1.39 -10.04
CA SER A 95 -11.19 -0.18 -10.29
C SER A 95 -12.38 -0.12 -9.35
N GLU A 96 -12.62 1.05 -8.77
CA GLU A 96 -13.74 1.31 -7.88
C GLU A 96 -14.39 2.64 -8.23
N ALA A 97 -15.68 2.60 -8.51
CA ALA A 97 -16.52 3.79 -8.62
C ALA A 97 -17.43 3.88 -7.38
N GLU A 98 -17.41 5.02 -6.72
CA GLU A 98 -18.18 5.28 -5.49
C GLU A 98 -19.01 6.56 -5.64
N VAL A 99 -20.25 6.49 -5.20
CA VAL A 99 -21.07 7.66 -4.90
C VAL A 99 -21.35 7.67 -3.41
N ARG A 100 -21.08 8.80 -2.77
CA ARG A 100 -21.51 9.10 -1.41
C ARG A 100 -22.52 10.23 -1.47
N ASP A 101 -23.68 10.03 -0.89
CA ASP A 101 -24.74 11.00 -0.74
C ASP A 101 -24.97 11.26 0.75
N GLY A 102 -24.50 12.40 1.23
CA GLY A 102 -24.60 12.83 2.62
C GLY A 102 -25.61 13.97 2.75
N GLU A 103 -26.55 13.87 3.69
CA GLU A 103 -27.56 14.90 3.95
C GLU A 103 -27.70 15.15 5.44
N ASP A 104 -27.64 16.41 5.83
CA ASP A 104 -27.99 16.91 7.15
C ASP A 104 -29.22 17.83 7.07
N GLU A 105 -29.56 18.53 8.16
CA GLU A 105 -30.72 19.44 8.22
C GLU A 105 -30.61 20.67 7.28
N LYS A 106 -29.40 21.03 6.83
CA LYS A 106 -29.12 22.27 6.09
C LYS A 106 -28.60 22.03 4.68
N GLU A 107 -27.76 21.04 4.53
CA GLU A 107 -26.95 20.81 3.34
C GLU A 107 -26.96 19.35 2.92
N ARG A 108 -26.84 19.14 1.63
CA ARG A 108 -26.59 17.84 1.04
C ARG A 108 -25.28 17.91 0.24
N ALA A 109 -24.37 16.98 0.53
CA ALA A 109 -23.10 16.85 -0.18
C ALA A 109 -23.08 15.52 -0.95
N VAL A 110 -22.91 15.59 -2.27
CA VAL A 110 -22.76 14.41 -3.10
C VAL A 110 -21.34 14.33 -3.62
N ARG A 111 -20.65 13.22 -3.30
CA ARG A 111 -19.33 12.91 -3.81
C ARG A 111 -19.38 11.75 -4.78
N MET A 112 -18.79 11.94 -5.92
CA MET A 112 -18.57 10.91 -6.93
C MET A 112 -17.08 10.72 -7.10
N ARG A 113 -16.58 9.51 -6.91
CA ARG A 113 -15.15 9.20 -6.98
C ARG A 113 -14.93 7.95 -7.83
N TRP A 114 -13.93 8.01 -8.68
CA TRP A 114 -13.40 6.84 -9.37
C TRP A 114 -11.95 6.66 -9.00
N ASN A 115 -11.61 5.48 -8.49
CA ASN A 115 -10.26 5.07 -8.16
C ASN A 115 -9.84 3.94 -9.08
N HIS A 116 -8.62 4.00 -9.57
CA HIS A 116 -8.00 2.94 -10.36
C HIS A 116 -6.60 2.67 -9.85
N GLN A 117 -6.28 1.39 -9.65
CA GLN A 117 -4.97 0.96 -9.15
C GLN A 117 -4.52 -0.29 -9.90
N TYR A 118 -3.22 -0.34 -10.24
CA TYR A 118 -2.64 -1.59 -10.71
C TYR A 118 -1.23 -1.79 -10.16
N ILE A 119 -0.84 -3.06 -10.05
CA ILE A 119 0.49 -3.48 -9.65
C ILE A 119 0.98 -4.53 -10.65
N ILE A 120 2.20 -4.31 -11.16
CA ILE A 120 2.95 -5.30 -11.93
C ILE A 120 4.18 -5.68 -11.11
N ASN A 121 4.39 -6.96 -10.91
CA ASN A 121 5.58 -7.49 -10.24
C ASN A 121 6.23 -8.57 -11.09
N SER A 122 7.54 -8.53 -11.22
CA SER A 122 8.36 -9.58 -11.82
C SER A 122 9.49 -9.93 -10.87
N THR A 123 9.60 -11.20 -10.51
CA THR A 123 10.61 -11.70 -9.57
C THR A 123 11.33 -12.90 -10.19
N LEU A 124 12.64 -12.79 -10.31
CA LEU A 124 13.51 -13.90 -10.66
C LEU A 124 14.25 -14.37 -9.40
N LYS A 125 14.18 -15.67 -9.10
CA LYS A 125 14.82 -16.30 -7.94
C LYS A 125 15.74 -17.43 -8.37
N GLY A 126 16.86 -17.57 -7.67
CA GLY A 126 17.72 -18.74 -7.74
C GLY A 126 17.86 -19.40 -6.38
N GLU A 127 17.80 -20.72 -6.34
CA GLU A 127 18.00 -21.55 -5.16
C GLU A 127 19.07 -22.58 -5.51
N HIS A 128 20.17 -22.58 -4.75
CA HIS A 128 21.35 -23.40 -5.04
C HIS A 128 21.84 -24.09 -3.78
N LEU A 129 22.03 -25.38 -3.87
CA LEU A 129 22.62 -26.21 -2.83
C LEU A 129 24.04 -26.62 -3.27
N PHE A 130 25.00 -26.43 -2.39
CA PHE A 130 26.39 -26.78 -2.59
C PHE A 130 26.86 -27.64 -1.42
N LEU A 131 28.00 -28.29 -1.62
CA LEU A 131 28.62 -29.22 -0.69
C LEU A 131 27.78 -30.49 -0.46
N SER A 132 28.40 -31.48 0.16
CA SER A 132 27.80 -32.77 0.44
C SER A 132 26.54 -32.61 1.31
N GLY A 133 25.42 -33.17 0.86
CA GLY A 133 24.14 -33.07 1.57
C GLY A 133 23.51 -31.67 1.62
N GLY A 134 23.94 -30.73 0.73
CA GLY A 134 23.37 -29.39 0.66
C GLY A 134 23.68 -28.53 1.89
N ALA A 135 24.85 -28.76 2.52
CA ALA A 135 25.25 -28.03 3.71
C ALA A 135 25.39 -26.52 3.51
N LEU A 136 25.72 -26.08 2.30
CA LEU A 136 25.76 -24.67 1.91
C LEU A 136 24.62 -24.38 0.93
N ARG A 137 23.79 -23.39 1.27
CA ARG A 137 22.65 -22.93 0.47
C ARG A 137 22.85 -21.46 0.10
N LEU A 138 22.68 -21.16 -1.17
CA LEU A 138 22.63 -19.82 -1.70
C LEU A 138 21.25 -19.57 -2.30
N ASN A 139 20.56 -18.54 -1.81
CA ASN A 139 19.34 -18.01 -2.40
C ASN A 139 19.59 -16.57 -2.86
N TRP A 140 19.06 -16.24 -4.01
CA TRP A 140 19.06 -14.86 -4.47
C TRP A 140 17.74 -14.52 -5.16
N SER A 141 17.38 -13.24 -5.17
CA SER A 141 16.24 -12.75 -5.95
C SER A 141 16.48 -11.35 -6.48
N ALA A 142 15.98 -11.12 -7.70
CA ALA A 142 15.87 -9.81 -8.31
C ALA A 142 14.39 -9.50 -8.52
N VAL A 143 13.96 -8.33 -8.07
CA VAL A 143 12.56 -7.89 -8.08
C VAL A 143 12.46 -6.60 -8.85
N LEU A 144 11.50 -6.54 -9.78
CA LEU A 144 11.06 -5.34 -10.48
C LEU A 144 9.57 -5.18 -10.24
N SER A 145 9.15 -4.05 -9.70
CA SER A 145 7.74 -3.77 -9.45
C SER A 145 7.37 -2.37 -9.90
N LYS A 146 6.15 -2.22 -10.39
CA LYS A 146 5.52 -0.94 -10.66
C LYS A 146 4.13 -0.97 -10.05
N ALA A 147 3.85 0.00 -9.17
CA ALA A 147 2.51 0.28 -8.67
C ALA A 147 2.05 1.62 -9.21
N PHE A 148 0.78 1.69 -9.58
CA PHE A 148 0.13 2.91 -10.03
C PHE A 148 -1.21 3.02 -9.32
N SER A 149 -1.50 4.21 -8.81
CA SER A 149 -2.79 4.54 -8.19
C SER A 149 -3.22 5.90 -8.70
N GLU A 150 -4.42 6.00 -9.20
CA GLU A 150 -5.00 7.25 -9.65
C GLU A 150 -6.43 7.43 -9.18
N THR A 151 -6.80 8.67 -8.95
CA THR A 151 -8.16 9.13 -8.87
C THR A 151 -8.38 10.06 -10.08
N PRO A 152 -8.81 9.49 -11.23
CA PRO A 152 -8.97 10.26 -12.47
C PRO A 152 -9.98 11.39 -12.33
N ASP A 153 -10.94 11.23 -11.41
CA ASP A 153 -11.88 12.27 -11.05
C ASP A 153 -12.51 11.98 -9.68
N ASN A 154 -12.47 12.97 -8.80
CA ASN A 154 -13.21 13.01 -7.55
C ASN A 154 -13.94 14.35 -7.51
N ALA A 155 -15.26 14.31 -7.70
CA ALA A 155 -16.13 15.47 -7.74
C ALA A 155 -17.05 15.50 -6.53
N GLU A 156 -17.09 16.62 -5.83
CA GLU A 156 -18.03 16.91 -4.76
C GLU A 156 -18.90 18.09 -5.16
N ILE A 157 -20.18 18.00 -4.88
CA ILE A 157 -21.14 19.08 -5.08
C ILE A 157 -21.94 19.30 -3.80
N TYR A 158 -22.13 20.57 -3.46
CA TYR A 158 -22.86 21.01 -2.28
C TYR A 158 -24.20 21.63 -2.68
N LEU A 159 -25.26 21.18 -2.07
CA LEU A 159 -26.63 21.53 -2.38
C LEU A 159 -27.33 22.09 -1.16
N LEU A 160 -28.15 23.10 -1.39
CA LEU A 160 -29.09 23.68 -0.42
C LEU A 160 -30.51 23.26 -0.85
N GLY A 161 -31.02 22.16 -0.26
CA GLY A 161 -32.23 21.50 -0.75
C GLY A 161 -31.99 20.87 -2.13
N SER A 162 -32.68 21.32 -3.19
CA SER A 162 -32.58 20.79 -4.55
C SER A 162 -31.78 21.66 -5.53
N HIS A 163 -31.11 22.71 -5.04
CA HIS A 163 -30.32 23.60 -5.90
C HIS A 163 -28.87 23.66 -5.46
N VAL A 164 -28.00 23.98 -6.41
CA VAL A 164 -26.55 24.06 -6.19
C VAL A 164 -26.22 25.25 -5.30
N SER A 165 -25.35 25.06 -4.29
CA SER A 165 -24.84 26.14 -3.44
C SER A 165 -24.21 27.26 -4.29
N THR A 166 -24.33 28.50 -3.84
CA THR A 166 -23.80 29.64 -4.60
C THR A 166 -22.31 29.85 -4.42
N THR A 167 -21.81 29.56 -3.23
CA THR A 167 -20.38 29.64 -2.86
C THR A 167 -19.88 28.29 -2.45
N ASP A 168 -18.63 28.00 -2.75
CA ASP A 168 -18.02 26.68 -2.52
C ASP A 168 -18.93 25.55 -3.04
N ALA A 169 -19.52 25.78 -4.19
CA ALA A 169 -20.57 24.95 -4.77
C ALA A 169 -20.09 23.57 -5.13
N ALA A 170 -18.81 23.43 -5.48
CA ALA A 170 -18.23 22.16 -5.83
C ALA A 170 -16.71 22.14 -5.62
N LYS A 171 -16.18 20.94 -5.46
CA LYS A 171 -14.74 20.64 -5.55
C LYS A 171 -14.52 19.59 -6.62
N ARG A 172 -13.38 19.68 -7.29
CA ARG A 172 -12.94 18.64 -8.20
C ARG A 172 -11.45 18.39 -8.01
N ARG A 173 -11.06 17.10 -7.88
CA ARG A 173 -9.69 16.66 -7.60
C ARG A 173 -9.27 15.58 -8.58
N TRP A 174 -8.03 15.67 -9.04
CA TRP A 174 -7.34 14.69 -9.87
C TRP A 174 -6.01 14.38 -9.22
N GLU A 175 -5.71 13.11 -9.06
CA GLU A 175 -4.45 12.69 -8.45
C GLU A 175 -3.95 11.37 -9.05
N HIS A 176 -2.65 11.20 -9.12
CA HIS A 176 -2.04 9.91 -9.37
C HIS A 176 -0.67 9.79 -8.71
N ASN A 177 -0.31 8.56 -8.36
CA ASN A 177 0.98 8.16 -7.84
C ASN A 177 1.51 6.99 -8.65
N SER A 178 2.75 7.08 -9.10
CA SER A 178 3.45 6.01 -9.82
C SER A 178 4.71 5.64 -9.06
N ASP A 179 4.74 4.42 -8.50
CA ASP A 179 5.90 3.86 -7.81
C ASP A 179 6.62 2.87 -8.72
N LYS A 180 7.94 3.01 -8.82
CA LYS A 180 8.84 2.04 -9.47
C LYS A 180 9.81 1.54 -8.42
N ASP A 181 9.90 0.23 -8.24
CA ASP A 181 10.72 -0.42 -7.21
C ASP A 181 11.61 -1.48 -7.86
N LYS A 182 12.89 -1.44 -7.52
CA LYS A 182 13.90 -2.41 -7.94
C LYS A 182 14.62 -2.89 -6.70
N ALA A 183 14.67 -4.20 -6.50
CA ALA A 183 15.35 -4.77 -5.35
C ALA A 183 16.14 -6.02 -5.72
N GLY A 184 17.27 -6.21 -5.06
CA GLY A 184 18.08 -7.41 -5.12
C GLY A 184 18.34 -7.93 -3.71
N TYR A 185 18.28 -9.25 -3.56
CA TYR A 185 18.50 -9.95 -2.29
C TYR A 185 19.48 -11.10 -2.52
N VAL A 186 20.33 -11.35 -1.53
CA VAL A 186 21.22 -12.51 -1.51
C VAL A 186 21.29 -13.04 -0.09
N ASP A 187 21.13 -14.35 0.06
CA ASP A 187 21.16 -15.06 1.34
C ASP A 187 22.03 -16.30 1.20
N LEU A 188 22.99 -16.47 2.10
CA LEU A 188 23.87 -17.62 2.21
C LEU A 188 23.62 -18.28 3.55
N ALA A 189 23.39 -19.58 3.56
CA ALA A 189 23.21 -20.35 4.79
C ALA A 189 24.13 -21.59 4.77
N TYR A 190 24.78 -21.83 5.91
CA TYR A 190 25.68 -22.96 6.11
C TYR A 190 25.30 -23.76 7.35
N LYS A 191 25.02 -25.05 7.16
CA LYS A 191 24.64 -25.97 8.23
C LYS A 191 25.85 -26.81 8.66
N LEU A 192 26.24 -26.70 9.93
CA LEU A 192 27.29 -27.47 10.57
C LEU A 192 26.68 -28.41 11.60
N LYS A 193 26.93 -29.71 11.44
CA LYS A 193 26.57 -30.72 12.42
C LYS A 193 27.78 -30.97 13.31
N LEU A 194 27.59 -30.85 14.63
CA LEU A 194 28.63 -31.07 15.64
C LEU A 194 28.47 -32.46 16.28
N ASP A 195 29.54 -32.94 16.87
CA ASP A 195 29.51 -34.14 17.69
C ASP A 195 28.55 -33.94 18.87
N GLY A 196 27.85 -35.01 19.26
CA GLY A 196 26.83 -34.92 20.35
C GLY A 196 25.45 -34.50 19.87
N GLY A 197 25.22 -34.34 18.54
CA GLY A 197 23.91 -34.08 17.93
C GLY A 197 23.49 -32.61 17.90
N ALA A 198 24.40 -31.70 18.25
CA ALA A 198 24.15 -30.26 18.09
C ALA A 198 24.25 -29.82 16.62
N VAL A 199 23.43 -28.85 16.21
CA VAL A 199 23.44 -28.26 14.89
C VAL A 199 23.58 -26.76 14.99
N LEU A 200 24.51 -26.20 14.19
CA LEU A 200 24.66 -24.78 13.98
C LEU A 200 24.25 -24.45 12.55
N ASP A 201 23.29 -23.54 12.39
CA ASP A 201 22.94 -22.96 11.10
C ASP A 201 23.39 -21.50 11.08
N PHE A 202 24.41 -21.18 10.31
CA PHE A 202 24.87 -19.82 10.07
C PHE A 202 24.14 -19.25 8.87
N SER A 203 23.67 -18.02 8.97
CA SER A 203 23.07 -17.32 7.83
C SER A 203 23.61 -15.90 7.76
N ALA A 204 23.93 -15.46 6.55
CA ALA A 204 24.33 -14.08 6.26
C ALA A 204 23.71 -13.67 4.91
N GLY A 205 23.35 -12.41 4.80
CA GLY A 205 22.77 -11.94 3.57
C GLY A 205 22.74 -10.43 3.47
N GLY A 206 22.26 -9.96 2.34
CA GLY A 206 22.14 -8.54 2.08
C GLY A 206 21.04 -8.22 1.09
N MET A 207 20.63 -6.98 1.09
CA MET A 207 19.68 -6.45 0.11
C MET A 207 20.07 -5.04 -0.30
N TYR A 208 19.68 -4.70 -1.52
CA TYR A 208 19.61 -3.33 -1.98
C TYR A 208 18.26 -3.07 -2.65
N ARG A 209 17.65 -1.93 -2.34
CA ARG A 209 16.37 -1.49 -2.90
C ARG A 209 16.49 -0.04 -3.37
N ASP A 210 15.95 0.25 -4.55
CA ASP A 210 15.79 1.60 -5.11
C ASP A 210 14.34 1.79 -5.52
N LYS A 211 13.62 2.65 -4.80
CA LYS A 211 12.23 3.01 -5.04
C LYS A 211 12.14 4.45 -5.48
N LYS A 212 11.34 4.72 -6.50
CA LYS A 212 11.04 6.05 -7.01
C LYS A 212 9.54 6.25 -7.09
N ARG A 213 9.08 7.41 -6.66
CA ARG A 213 7.69 7.86 -6.79
C ARG A 213 7.61 9.12 -7.62
N ASP A 214 6.66 9.16 -8.53
CA ASP A 214 6.14 10.35 -9.18
C ASP A 214 4.73 10.58 -8.64
N SER A 215 4.48 11.78 -8.10
CA SER A 215 3.19 12.18 -7.55
C SER A 215 2.65 13.39 -8.29
N PHE A 216 1.37 13.34 -8.60
CA PHE A 216 0.59 14.42 -9.18
C PHE A 216 -0.68 14.64 -8.39
N PHE A 217 -0.99 15.92 -8.13
CA PHE A 217 -2.20 16.35 -7.44
C PHE A 217 -2.70 17.66 -8.03
N ASN A 218 -4.01 17.75 -8.26
CA ASN A 218 -4.63 18.99 -8.67
C ASN A 218 -6.05 19.07 -8.11
N GLU A 219 -6.39 20.18 -7.47
CA GLU A 219 -7.72 20.41 -6.88
C GLU A 219 -8.22 21.80 -7.22
N TYR A 220 -9.49 21.92 -7.60
CA TYR A 220 -10.18 23.18 -7.80
C TYR A 220 -11.47 23.22 -7.00
N THR A 221 -11.75 24.41 -6.44
CA THR A 221 -13.03 24.78 -5.85
C THR A 221 -13.78 25.67 -6.84
N PHE A 222 -15.10 25.53 -6.89
CA PHE A 222 -15.97 26.24 -7.83
C PHE A 222 -17.11 26.92 -7.07
N ASN A 223 -17.54 28.07 -7.60
CA ASN A 223 -18.81 28.70 -7.26
C ASN A 223 -19.84 28.41 -8.35
N SER A 224 -21.13 28.48 -8.03
CA SER A 224 -22.18 28.47 -9.05
C SER A 224 -22.04 29.70 -9.95
N ALA A 225 -22.12 29.50 -11.28
CA ALA A 225 -22.01 30.59 -12.25
C ALA A 225 -23.19 31.55 -12.22
N THR A 226 -24.36 31.10 -11.74
CA THR A 226 -25.62 31.85 -11.85
C THR A 226 -25.98 32.64 -10.58
N GLY A 227 -25.30 32.38 -9.47
CA GLY A 227 -25.56 33.06 -8.19
C GLY A 227 -26.94 32.76 -7.57
N SER A 228 -27.26 33.43 -6.48
CA SER A 228 -28.47 33.17 -5.67
C SER A 228 -29.77 33.63 -6.31
N LYS A 229 -29.74 34.54 -7.27
CA LYS A 229 -30.94 35.07 -7.93
C LYS A 229 -31.51 34.12 -8.99
N ASN A 230 -30.68 33.21 -9.50
CA ASN A 230 -31.06 32.23 -10.48
C ASN A 230 -30.44 30.87 -10.14
N PRO A 231 -30.94 30.17 -9.10
CA PRO A 231 -30.34 28.93 -8.62
C PRO A 231 -30.42 27.81 -9.65
N GLN A 232 -29.36 27.03 -9.76
CA GLN A 232 -29.32 25.85 -10.61
C GLN A 232 -29.89 24.66 -9.87
N TYR A 233 -31.03 24.15 -10.34
CA TYR A 233 -31.69 22.97 -9.78
C TYR A 233 -31.16 21.70 -10.42
N ILE A 234 -31.02 20.63 -9.62
CA ILE A 234 -30.62 19.32 -10.08
C ILE A 234 -31.65 18.27 -9.67
N ASN A 235 -31.69 17.16 -10.38
CA ASN A 235 -32.49 16.00 -9.98
C ASN A 235 -31.81 15.30 -8.79
N LYS A 236 -32.59 14.84 -7.82
CA LYS A 236 -32.07 14.15 -6.62
C LYS A 236 -31.42 12.80 -6.91
N ASP A 237 -31.93 12.09 -7.92
CA ASP A 237 -31.57 10.69 -8.20
C ASP A 237 -30.56 10.55 -9.34
N TRP A 238 -30.40 11.58 -10.14
CA TRP A 238 -29.41 11.60 -11.22
C TRP A 238 -29.05 13.02 -11.61
N PHE A 239 -27.77 13.27 -11.89
CA PHE A 239 -27.27 14.48 -12.54
C PHE A 239 -25.92 14.21 -13.18
N ASN A 240 -25.56 15.07 -14.11
CA ASN A 240 -24.23 15.09 -14.71
C ASN A 240 -23.50 16.35 -14.24
N PHE A 241 -22.38 16.16 -13.58
CA PHE A 241 -21.57 17.28 -13.06
C PHE A 241 -21.23 18.29 -14.16
N ASP A 242 -20.96 17.82 -15.37
CA ASP A 242 -20.56 18.67 -16.50
C ASP A 242 -21.71 19.51 -17.09
N GLU A 243 -22.97 19.25 -16.72
CA GLU A 243 -24.13 20.06 -17.13
C GLU A 243 -24.40 21.24 -16.18
N ILE A 244 -23.71 21.29 -15.03
CA ILE A 244 -23.83 22.37 -14.07
C ILE A 244 -22.84 23.46 -14.43
N GLN A 245 -23.30 24.71 -14.41
CA GLN A 245 -22.48 25.87 -14.74
C GLN A 245 -21.71 26.35 -13.51
N PHE A 246 -20.38 26.20 -13.56
CA PHE A 246 -19.46 26.63 -12.51
C PHE A 246 -18.51 27.71 -13.00
N VAL A 247 -18.05 28.53 -12.06
CA VAL A 247 -16.90 29.42 -12.25
C VAL A 247 -15.80 29.02 -11.26
N PRO A 248 -14.54 28.87 -11.71
CA PRO A 248 -13.45 28.57 -10.81
C PRO A 248 -13.32 29.67 -9.73
N ARG A 249 -13.22 29.25 -8.50
CA ARG A 249 -12.76 30.12 -7.42
C ARG A 249 -11.22 30.12 -7.46
N PRO A 250 -10.52 31.24 -7.15
CA PRO A 250 -9.06 31.30 -7.29
C PRO A 250 -8.29 30.42 -6.30
N TYR A 251 -8.95 29.44 -5.67
CA TYR A 251 -8.35 28.43 -4.80
C TYR A 251 -8.32 27.09 -5.55
N GLY A 252 -7.21 26.73 -5.97
CA GLY A 252 -6.90 25.50 -6.63
C GLY A 252 -5.74 25.77 -7.56
N ASN A 253 -4.74 24.97 -7.46
CA ASN A 253 -3.61 25.11 -8.32
C ASN A 253 -2.77 23.83 -8.32
N ILE A 254 -2.05 23.67 -9.41
CA ILE A 254 -1.07 22.61 -9.59
C ILE A 254 0.21 22.82 -8.75
N GLY A 255 0.33 23.96 -8.08
CA GLY A 255 1.44 24.30 -7.18
C GLY A 255 1.28 23.72 -5.77
N ASP A 256 0.49 22.69 -5.60
CA ASP A 256 0.39 21.96 -4.34
C ASP A 256 1.66 21.14 -4.10
N PRO A 257 2.21 21.11 -2.86
CA PRO A 257 3.35 20.27 -2.51
C PRO A 257 3.17 18.77 -2.73
N LEU A 258 1.96 18.28 -2.98
CA LEU A 258 1.72 16.90 -3.41
C LEU A 258 2.12 16.61 -4.88
N ASN A 259 2.56 17.62 -5.62
CA ASN A 259 3.26 17.45 -6.89
C ASN A 259 4.76 17.31 -6.62
N TYR A 260 5.22 16.10 -6.46
CA TYR A 260 6.60 15.81 -6.09
C TYR A 260 7.14 14.53 -6.75
N ASP A 261 8.46 14.48 -6.85
CA ASP A 261 9.22 13.26 -7.08
C ASP A 261 9.87 12.83 -5.77
N ALA A 262 9.86 11.53 -5.47
CA ALA A 262 10.51 11.00 -4.28
C ALA A 262 11.35 9.76 -4.59
N THR A 263 12.38 9.57 -3.75
CA THR A 263 13.29 8.42 -3.85
C THR A 263 13.52 7.81 -2.47
N GLU A 264 13.62 6.49 -2.43
CA GLU A 264 14.05 5.73 -1.25
C GLU A 264 15.07 4.69 -1.67
N LYS A 265 16.25 4.73 -1.08
CA LYS A 265 17.32 3.75 -1.27
C LYS A 265 17.62 3.09 0.06
N ILE A 266 17.60 1.77 0.08
CA ILE A 266 17.88 0.99 1.28
C ILE A 266 18.95 -0.04 0.95
N GLY A 267 20.07 0.04 1.67
CA GLY A 267 21.11 -0.99 1.69
C GLY A 267 21.10 -1.70 3.03
N ALA A 268 21.11 -3.02 3.06
CA ALA A 268 21.12 -3.75 4.31
C ALA A 268 21.95 -5.01 4.24
N GLY A 269 22.54 -5.38 5.39
CA GLY A 269 23.25 -6.63 5.60
C GLY A 269 22.88 -7.24 6.94
N TYR A 270 22.89 -8.56 7.03
CA TYR A 270 22.64 -9.27 8.28
C TYR A 270 23.55 -10.48 8.46
N GLY A 271 23.74 -10.87 9.72
CA GLY A 271 24.30 -12.14 10.14
C GLY A 271 23.49 -12.75 11.25
N MET A 272 23.30 -14.07 11.21
CA MET A 272 22.49 -14.80 12.19
C MET A 272 23.08 -16.19 12.41
N VAL A 273 22.96 -16.68 13.64
CA VAL A 273 23.27 -18.06 14.00
C VAL A 273 22.08 -18.70 14.71
N LYS A 274 21.73 -19.91 14.30
CA LYS A 274 20.77 -20.77 14.97
C LYS A 274 21.50 -21.97 15.55
N TYR A 275 21.33 -22.20 16.86
CA TYR A 275 21.84 -23.36 17.56
C TYR A 275 20.67 -24.25 17.98
N THR A 276 20.78 -25.53 17.67
CA THR A 276 19.78 -26.54 18.02
C THR A 276 20.46 -27.70 18.72
N LEU A 277 20.05 -28.01 19.96
CA LEU A 277 20.52 -29.18 20.71
C LEU A 277 19.37 -29.67 21.56
N LYS A 278 18.95 -30.92 21.37
CA LYS A 278 17.85 -31.56 22.10
C LYS A 278 16.60 -30.66 22.11
N GLU A 279 16.18 -30.25 23.29
CA GLU A 279 15.00 -29.42 23.58
C GLU A 279 15.24 -27.92 23.33
N TRP A 280 16.50 -27.50 23.13
CA TRP A 280 16.89 -26.11 22.95
C TRP A 280 16.99 -25.71 21.50
N GLU A 281 16.38 -24.58 21.16
CA GLU A 281 16.59 -23.87 19.92
C GLU A 281 16.87 -22.40 20.24
N LEU A 282 18.06 -21.91 19.90
CA LEU A 282 18.48 -20.54 20.14
C LEU A 282 18.82 -19.90 18.80
N ILE A 283 18.34 -18.67 18.57
CA ILE A 283 18.63 -17.89 17.38
C ILE A 283 19.11 -16.51 17.83
N ALA A 284 20.24 -16.06 17.33
CA ALA A 284 20.74 -14.72 17.54
C ALA A 284 21.20 -14.12 16.24
N GLY A 285 20.87 -12.86 15.99
CA GLY A 285 21.26 -12.17 14.79
C GLY A 285 21.28 -10.66 14.93
N VAL A 286 21.93 -10.03 13.97
CA VAL A 286 21.93 -8.57 13.82
C VAL A 286 21.76 -8.22 12.35
N ARG A 287 20.96 -7.21 12.08
CA ARG A 287 20.78 -6.59 10.78
C ARG A 287 21.17 -5.12 10.89
N VAL A 288 21.89 -4.63 9.90
CA VAL A 288 22.22 -3.20 9.76
C VAL A 288 21.54 -2.72 8.48
N GLU A 289 20.79 -1.63 8.58
CA GLU A 289 20.12 -1.00 7.46
C GLU A 289 20.56 0.46 7.34
N HIS A 290 20.95 0.85 6.15
CA HIS A 290 21.17 2.24 5.77
C HIS A 290 20.04 2.69 4.84
N THR A 291 19.39 3.78 5.19
CA THR A 291 18.25 4.36 4.46
C THR A 291 18.56 5.78 4.05
N ASN A 292 18.39 6.08 2.77
CA ASN A 292 18.36 7.42 2.22
C ASN A 292 17.01 7.63 1.56
N GLN A 293 16.21 8.57 2.09
CA GLN A 293 14.83 8.85 1.66
C GLN A 293 14.66 10.36 1.49
N GLY A 294 14.11 10.78 0.35
CA GLY A 294 13.90 12.20 0.10
C GLY A 294 12.85 12.49 -0.95
N TYR A 295 12.51 13.77 -1.07
CA TYR A 295 11.58 14.31 -2.06
C TYR A 295 12.09 15.59 -2.68
N VAL A 296 11.59 15.91 -3.88
CA VAL A 296 11.75 17.17 -4.58
C VAL A 296 10.38 17.65 -5.05
N LEU A 297 9.98 18.86 -4.66
CA LEU A 297 8.72 19.46 -5.06
C LEU A 297 8.81 19.97 -6.50
N LYS A 298 7.78 19.69 -7.31
CA LYS A 298 7.71 20.18 -8.71
C LYS A 298 7.37 21.66 -8.78
N PHE A 299 6.59 22.16 -7.81
CA PHE A 299 6.11 23.56 -7.76
C PHE A 299 6.24 24.10 -6.34
N PRO A 300 7.44 24.33 -5.82
CA PRO A 300 7.63 24.81 -4.46
C PRO A 300 7.11 26.25 -4.30
N ARG A 301 6.33 26.51 -3.22
CA ARG A 301 5.87 27.82 -2.81
C ARG A 301 5.98 27.92 -1.32
N ASP A 302 6.67 28.94 -0.81
CA ASP A 302 6.78 29.26 0.61
C ASP A 302 7.17 28.08 1.53
N VAL A 303 7.77 27.04 0.95
CA VAL A 303 8.26 25.84 1.64
C VAL A 303 9.61 25.41 1.02
N ASP A 304 10.39 24.64 1.76
CA ASP A 304 11.64 24.08 1.24
C ASP A 304 11.36 23.19 0.05
N PRO A 305 12.07 23.40 -1.08
CA PRO A 305 11.80 22.68 -2.33
C PRO A 305 12.14 21.20 -2.28
N GLU A 306 12.99 20.79 -1.35
CA GLU A 306 13.43 19.40 -1.20
C GLU A 306 13.66 19.04 0.26
N GLY A 307 13.55 17.77 0.57
CA GLY A 307 13.88 17.21 1.88
C GLY A 307 14.55 15.87 1.74
N ASN A 308 15.49 15.58 2.62
CA ASN A 308 16.23 14.32 2.63
C ASN A 308 16.47 13.84 4.06
N GLN A 309 16.34 12.56 4.28
CA GLN A 309 16.67 11.86 5.51
C GLN A 309 17.68 10.75 5.18
N ASP A 310 18.78 10.71 5.95
CA ASP A 310 19.84 9.73 5.82
C ASP A 310 20.17 9.19 7.21
N TYR A 311 20.01 7.88 7.40
CA TYR A 311 20.20 7.25 8.71
C TYR A 311 20.56 5.77 8.59
N THR A 312 21.17 5.26 9.67
CA THR A 312 21.54 3.85 9.78
C THR A 312 21.03 3.27 11.08
N ASP A 313 20.35 2.14 10.99
CA ASP A 313 19.80 1.41 12.13
C ASP A 313 20.49 0.07 12.33
N VAL A 314 20.70 -0.27 13.61
CA VAL A 314 21.17 -1.58 14.04
C VAL A 314 20.01 -2.31 14.72
N LEU A 315 19.66 -3.46 14.16
CA LEU A 315 18.45 -4.22 14.49
C LEU A 315 18.85 -5.61 15.03
N PRO A 316 19.18 -5.73 16.32
CA PRO A 316 19.45 -7.02 16.95
C PRO A 316 18.17 -7.82 17.14
N SER A 317 18.30 -9.14 17.10
CA SER A 317 17.24 -10.09 17.41
C SER A 317 17.77 -11.30 18.17
N PHE A 318 16.95 -11.80 19.08
CA PHE A 318 17.24 -13.01 19.84
C PHE A 318 15.95 -13.81 20.06
N HIS A 319 16.01 -15.13 19.82
CA HIS A 319 14.91 -16.04 20.11
C HIS A 319 15.44 -17.27 20.84
N ALA A 320 14.74 -17.68 21.87
CA ALA A 320 15.00 -18.92 22.59
C ALA A 320 13.71 -19.74 22.68
N LYS A 321 13.80 -21.02 22.36
CA LYS A 321 12.75 -21.99 22.56
C LYS A 321 13.29 -23.15 23.39
N TYR A 322 12.53 -23.54 24.39
CA TYR A 322 12.80 -24.70 25.22
C TYR A 322 11.59 -25.64 25.26
N GLY A 323 11.78 -26.89 24.85
CA GLY A 323 10.78 -27.95 24.98
C GLY A 323 10.72 -28.48 26.40
N ILE A 324 9.71 -28.10 27.16
CA ILE A 324 9.53 -28.57 28.57
C ILE A 324 9.07 -30.04 28.59
N HIS A 325 8.11 -30.34 27.68
CA HIS A 325 7.56 -31.68 27.47
C HIS A 325 7.18 -31.83 25.97
N ARG A 326 6.75 -33.05 25.58
CA ARG A 326 6.31 -33.33 24.22
C ARG A 326 5.23 -32.36 23.73
N ASN A 327 4.40 -31.87 24.65
CA ASN A 327 3.24 -31.00 24.34
C ASN A 327 3.38 -29.59 24.93
N ALA A 328 4.56 -29.19 25.44
CA ALA A 328 4.73 -27.88 26.05
C ALA A 328 6.07 -27.25 25.68
N ASN A 329 6.01 -25.99 25.25
CA ASN A 329 7.18 -25.18 24.93
C ASN A 329 7.15 -23.85 25.71
N LEU A 330 8.32 -23.38 26.08
CA LEU A 330 8.54 -21.99 26.50
C LEU A 330 9.33 -21.27 25.44
N ARG A 331 8.86 -20.07 25.04
CA ARG A 331 9.52 -19.22 24.05
C ARG A 331 9.78 -17.84 24.62
N PHE A 332 10.94 -17.32 24.34
CA PHE A 332 11.30 -15.93 24.57
C PHE A 332 11.79 -15.33 23.27
N SER A 333 11.37 -14.12 22.98
CA SER A 333 11.91 -13.36 21.84
C SER A 333 12.15 -11.90 22.20
N TYR A 334 13.20 -11.35 21.59
CA TYR A 334 13.50 -9.95 21.55
C TYR A 334 13.85 -9.58 20.11
N ALA A 335 13.26 -8.50 19.62
CA ALA A 335 13.61 -7.95 18.31
C ALA A 335 13.43 -6.43 18.29
N ARG A 336 14.46 -5.73 17.80
CA ARG A 336 14.34 -4.33 17.42
C ARG A 336 13.85 -4.23 15.99
N ALA A 337 12.83 -3.40 15.77
CA ALA A 337 12.24 -3.11 14.46
C ALA A 337 12.17 -1.61 14.22
N ILE A 338 12.09 -1.22 12.96
CA ILE A 338 11.89 0.17 12.54
C ILE A 338 10.66 0.29 11.64
N ASN A 339 9.99 1.42 11.72
CA ASN A 339 8.95 1.84 10.78
C ASN A 339 9.33 3.19 10.18
N ARG A 340 9.46 3.22 8.86
CA ARG A 340 9.81 4.43 8.11
C ARG A 340 8.57 5.23 7.78
N PRO A 341 8.61 6.57 7.85
CA PRO A 341 7.53 7.38 7.34
C PRO A 341 7.39 7.17 5.82
N SER A 342 6.16 7.19 5.34
CA SER A 342 5.89 7.18 3.91
C SER A 342 6.27 8.52 3.26
N PHE A 343 6.44 8.54 1.93
CA PHE A 343 6.68 9.79 1.21
C PHE A 343 5.61 10.83 1.46
N PHE A 344 4.35 10.40 1.55
CA PHE A 344 3.23 11.29 1.82
C PHE A 344 3.33 11.97 3.20
N GLU A 345 3.86 11.28 4.21
CA GLU A 345 3.98 11.84 5.56
C GLU A 345 5.09 12.88 5.70
N ILE A 346 6.16 12.79 4.90
CA ILE A 346 7.32 13.70 4.97
C ILE A 346 7.24 14.91 4.03
N VAL A 347 6.37 14.92 3.04
CA VAL A 347 6.19 16.05 2.13
C VAL A 347 5.41 17.17 2.82
N PRO A 348 5.83 18.46 2.74
CA PRO A 348 5.20 19.57 3.47
C PRO A 348 3.90 20.05 2.83
N TYR A 349 2.91 19.19 2.71
CA TYR A 349 1.59 19.56 2.17
C TYR A 349 0.59 19.95 3.27
N SER A 350 -0.53 20.52 2.83
CA SER A 350 -1.67 20.82 3.69
C SER A 350 -2.97 20.73 2.89
N ILE A 351 -3.80 19.72 3.21
CA ILE A 351 -5.10 19.51 2.58
C ILE A 351 -6.20 19.73 3.60
N ILE A 352 -7.26 20.42 3.20
CA ILE A 352 -8.48 20.55 3.98
C ILE A 352 -9.47 19.51 3.46
N ASN A 353 -9.63 18.47 4.24
CA ASN A 353 -10.69 17.47 4.05
C ASN A 353 -11.99 17.97 4.68
N GLU A 354 -13.08 17.23 4.56
CA GLU A 354 -14.37 17.63 5.11
C GLU A 354 -14.34 17.82 6.63
N ASP A 355 -13.73 16.88 7.34
CA ASP A 355 -13.80 16.79 8.79
C ASP A 355 -12.49 17.23 9.50
N TYR A 356 -11.38 17.31 8.76
CA TYR A 356 -10.06 17.62 9.33
C TYR A 356 -9.09 18.23 8.32
N LYS A 357 -8.07 18.91 8.85
CA LYS A 357 -6.92 19.39 8.09
C LYS A 357 -5.77 18.41 8.23
N GLU A 358 -5.29 17.93 7.12
CA GLU A 358 -4.16 17.00 7.02
C GLU A 358 -2.91 17.75 6.60
N LYS A 359 -1.78 17.44 7.24
CA LYS A 359 -0.47 18.04 6.94
C LYS A 359 0.62 16.99 6.97
N GLY A 360 1.55 17.08 6.03
CA GLY A 360 2.80 16.38 6.12
C GLY A 360 3.78 17.04 7.07
N ASN A 361 4.76 16.28 7.54
CA ASN A 361 5.80 16.76 8.47
C ASN A 361 7.20 16.34 7.96
N PRO A 362 7.97 17.26 7.35
CA PRO A 362 9.32 16.97 6.88
C PRO A 362 10.30 16.52 7.96
N ASP A 363 10.04 16.89 9.22
CA ASP A 363 10.88 16.54 10.37
C ASP A 363 10.51 15.18 10.99
N LEU A 364 9.54 14.47 10.42
CA LEU A 364 9.08 13.18 10.93
C LEU A 364 10.17 12.13 10.80
N LYS A 365 10.64 11.62 11.94
CA LYS A 365 11.68 10.59 12.00
C LYS A 365 11.07 9.19 11.96
N HIS A 366 11.87 8.21 11.53
CA HIS A 366 11.50 6.82 11.63
C HIS A 366 11.28 6.40 13.10
N THR A 367 10.33 5.51 13.31
CA THR A 367 10.05 4.95 14.64
C THR A 367 10.91 3.71 14.86
N VAL A 368 11.51 3.62 16.05
CA VAL A 368 12.24 2.43 16.49
C VAL A 368 11.41 1.77 17.61
N ALA A 369 11.22 0.46 17.52
CA ALA A 369 10.47 -0.32 18.49
C ALA A 369 11.28 -1.52 18.98
N ASP A 370 11.38 -1.68 20.30
CA ASP A 370 11.93 -2.85 20.95
C ASP A 370 10.76 -3.77 21.38
N ASN A 371 10.71 -4.96 20.81
CA ASN A 371 9.65 -5.93 21.04
C ASN A 371 10.18 -7.06 21.91
N ILE A 372 9.51 -7.33 23.03
CA ILE A 372 9.81 -8.43 23.94
C ILE A 372 8.55 -9.29 24.09
N ASP A 373 8.68 -10.59 23.87
CA ASP A 373 7.59 -11.55 23.98
C ASP A 373 8.04 -12.77 24.82
N LEU A 374 7.19 -13.21 25.73
CA LEU A 374 7.33 -14.44 26.49
C LEU A 374 6.06 -15.27 26.35
N ARG A 375 6.19 -16.48 25.83
CA ARG A 375 5.06 -17.34 25.51
C ARG A 375 5.25 -18.76 26.05
N TYR A 376 4.23 -19.24 26.75
CA TYR A 376 4.07 -20.63 27.08
C TYR A 376 3.01 -21.25 26.16
N GLU A 377 3.36 -22.35 25.50
CA GLU A 377 2.49 -23.10 24.58
C GLU A 377 2.25 -24.49 25.15
N PHE A 378 0.98 -24.89 25.16
CA PHE A 378 0.56 -26.25 25.53
C PHE A 378 -0.38 -26.77 24.41
N PHE A 379 -0.12 -28.02 23.92
CA PHE A 379 -0.83 -28.65 22.81
C PHE A 379 -1.54 -29.93 23.22
#